data_ed3847df721885b9f1eb4f087dda1f10
#
_entry.id   ed3847df721885b9f1eb4f087dda1f10
#
_cell.length_a   1.000
_cell.length_b   1.000
_cell.length_c   1.000
_cell.angle_alpha   90.00
_cell.angle_beta   90.00
_cell.angle_gamma   90.00
#
_symmetry.space_group_name_H-M   'P 1'
#
loop_
_entity.id
_entity.type
_entity.pdbx_description
1 polymer ?
#
loop_
_entity_poly.entity_id
_entity_poly.type
_entity_poly.pdbx_seq_one_letter_code
_entity_poly.pdbx_strand_id
1 'polypeptide(L)'
;MVYRLVCSLVYGICIASSGYAAAQSSEIVKEEPAVQTEEKTEAANPAPTQKASAEKEVKPAETVLEPRESEEQLLARQKKIKELIEQAEVQLYGEGVPVDLSKAAVLYGQAADLGSPKAMMRLSALYRKGTGVELSQEKAFELIQKAASLDYAPAQAALGISYLEGRGVEKDENLGYDWIRKAAENGHALSRVMTGERLLSQADNEQSKQTGQEYIDSILQNASPQELYTISYSFGHGLRLTKNPEKARYWAKAAADKGSVNGTYYLGELYWNAKEVPEALKCFEKAAEMGLTAAELQTPGEYDTRRRESGPC
;
A
#
# COMPACT_ATOMS: atom_id res chain seq x y z
N MET A 1 14.03 10.66 -36.13
CA MET A 1 12.63 10.64 -35.63
C MET A 1 12.61 10.59 -34.09
N VAL A 2 13.42 9.75 -33.47
CA VAL A 2 13.58 9.59 -32.02
C VAL A 2 13.96 10.91 -31.31
N TYR A 3 14.86 11.70 -31.89
CA TYR A 3 15.32 12.98 -31.31
C TYR A 3 14.21 14.05 -31.19
N ARG A 4 13.22 14.06 -32.10
CA ARG A 4 12.06 14.94 -32.03
C ARG A 4 11.05 14.52 -30.96
N LEU A 5 10.90 13.23 -30.72
CA LEU A 5 10.05 12.70 -29.66
C LEU A 5 10.62 13.00 -28.26
N VAL A 6 11.94 12.82 -28.10
CA VAL A 6 12.64 13.11 -26.85
C VAL A 6 12.60 14.61 -26.51
N CYS A 7 12.79 15.49 -27.50
CA CYS A 7 12.68 16.94 -27.29
C CYS A 7 11.25 17.39 -26.92
N SER A 8 10.21 16.78 -27.50
CA SER A 8 8.82 17.08 -27.13
C SER A 8 8.51 16.58 -25.72
N LEU A 9 9.07 15.45 -25.29
CA LEU A 9 9.00 14.87 -23.96
C LEU A 9 9.63 15.80 -22.91
N VAL A 10 10.84 16.29 -23.18
CA VAL A 10 11.60 17.17 -22.27
C VAL A 10 10.93 18.54 -22.14
N TYR A 11 10.39 19.11 -23.23
CA TYR A 11 9.70 20.40 -23.20
C TYR A 11 8.33 20.36 -22.51
N GLY A 12 7.58 19.25 -22.62
CA GLY A 12 6.32 19.03 -21.93
C GLY A 12 6.48 18.96 -20.41
N ILE A 13 7.56 18.35 -19.93
CA ILE A 13 7.88 18.20 -18.50
C ILE A 13 8.29 19.55 -17.87
N CYS A 14 9.00 20.42 -18.59
CA CYS A 14 9.40 21.74 -18.08
C CYS A 14 8.23 22.69 -17.81
N ILE A 15 7.11 22.54 -18.52
CA ILE A 15 5.93 23.40 -18.32
C ILE A 15 5.09 22.94 -17.12
N ALA A 16 5.06 21.61 -16.85
CA ALA A 16 4.30 21.05 -15.74
C ALA A 16 4.97 21.27 -14.37
N SER A 17 6.33 21.27 -14.32
CA SER A 17 7.07 21.43 -13.06
C SER A 17 7.17 22.89 -12.58
N SER A 18 7.06 23.88 -13.46
CA SER A 18 7.14 25.29 -13.09
C SER A 18 5.83 25.90 -12.57
N GLY A 19 4.70 25.21 -12.71
CA GLY A 19 3.39 25.69 -12.24
C GLY A 19 3.04 25.33 -10.80
N TYR A 20 3.77 24.43 -10.14
CA TYR A 20 3.39 23.90 -8.81
C TYR A 20 4.17 24.50 -7.63
N ALA A 21 5.15 25.37 -7.88
CA ALA A 21 6.02 25.93 -6.84
C ALA A 21 5.53 27.28 -6.24
N ALA A 22 4.37 27.80 -6.64
CA ALA A 22 3.96 29.16 -6.29
C ALA A 22 2.76 29.29 -5.32
N ALA A 23 2.29 28.24 -4.71
CA ALA A 23 1.08 28.31 -3.89
C ALA A 23 1.16 27.61 -2.51
N GLN A 24 2.23 27.78 -1.73
CA GLN A 24 2.17 27.54 -0.27
C GLN A 24 3.29 28.27 0.47
N SER A 25 3.06 29.50 0.83
CA SER A 25 3.77 30.20 1.90
C SER A 25 2.89 31.29 2.53
N SER A 26 2.31 31.00 3.63
CA SER A 26 1.80 31.80 4.77
C SER A 26 0.84 30.87 5.55
N GLU A 27 0.96 30.65 6.83
CA GLU A 27 1.20 31.46 8.00
C GLU A 27 1.63 30.57 9.18
N ILE A 28 2.64 31.04 9.89
CA ILE A 28 3.04 30.51 11.20
C ILE A 28 2.38 31.41 12.25
N VAL A 29 1.59 30.84 13.15
CA VAL A 29 1.28 31.48 14.44
C VAL A 29 1.69 30.53 15.56
N LYS A 30 2.59 31.05 16.40
CA LYS A 30 3.06 30.46 17.67
C LYS A 30 2.01 30.65 18.73
N GLU A 31 1.83 29.66 19.60
CA GLU A 31 1.59 29.89 21.04
C GLU A 31 1.81 28.59 21.82
N GLU A 32 2.84 28.59 22.67
CA GLU A 32 2.89 27.76 23.88
C GLU A 32 2.11 28.47 24.99
N PRO A 33 1.53 27.75 25.96
CA PRO A 33 2.18 27.81 27.29
C PRO A 33 2.08 26.58 28.21
N ALA A 34 3.12 26.48 29.02
CA ALA A 34 3.17 26.16 30.45
C ALA A 34 2.80 24.75 30.99
N VAL A 35 3.85 24.16 31.48
CA VAL A 35 4.03 23.15 32.51
C VAL A 35 3.13 23.34 33.75
N GLN A 36 2.51 22.26 34.21
CA GLN A 36 2.28 22.04 35.65
C GLN A 36 2.52 20.57 36.01
N THR A 37 3.48 20.38 36.86
CA THR A 37 3.82 19.17 37.61
C THR A 37 2.83 18.97 38.76
N GLU A 38 2.29 17.73 38.88
CA GLU A 38 1.83 17.22 40.19
C GLU A 38 2.23 15.75 40.37
N GLU A 39 3.09 15.57 41.37
CA GLU A 39 3.42 14.31 42.04
C GLU A 39 2.20 13.77 42.77
N LYS A 40 1.92 12.46 42.70
CA LYS A 40 1.43 11.70 43.88
C LYS A 40 1.46 10.18 43.69
N THR A 41 2.33 9.58 44.44
CA THR A 41 2.15 8.43 45.36
C THR A 41 1.63 7.08 44.86
N GLU A 42 2.56 6.15 45.02
CA GLU A 42 2.45 4.69 45.16
C GLU A 42 1.23 4.22 45.97
N ALA A 43 0.52 3.21 45.46
CA ALA A 43 -0.27 2.33 46.31
C ALA A 43 -0.20 0.90 45.76
N ALA A 44 0.29 0.00 46.59
CA ALA A 44 0.50 -1.42 46.40
C ALA A 44 -0.79 -2.15 46.13
N ASN A 45 -0.73 -3.13 45.18
CA ASN A 45 -1.78 -4.04 44.86
C ASN A 45 -1.52 -5.39 45.57
N PRO A 46 -2.46 -5.92 46.39
CA PRO A 46 -2.31 -7.25 46.99
C PRO A 46 -2.84 -8.33 46.06
N ALA A 47 -2.12 -9.45 46.01
CA ALA A 47 -2.45 -10.66 45.31
C ALA A 47 -3.82 -11.26 45.73
N PRO A 48 -4.60 -11.82 44.77
CA PRO A 48 -5.78 -12.59 45.14
C PRO A 48 -5.45 -14.05 45.41
N THR A 49 -5.84 -14.46 46.58
CA THR A 49 -5.91 -15.82 47.12
C THR A 49 -6.72 -16.79 46.25
N GLN A 50 -6.14 -17.97 46.06
CA GLN A 50 -6.80 -19.16 45.51
C GLN A 50 -8.01 -19.57 46.36
N LYS A 51 -9.18 -19.67 45.76
CA LYS A 51 -10.29 -20.49 46.27
C LYS A 51 -10.57 -21.61 45.26
N ALA A 52 -10.34 -22.81 45.77
CA ALA A 52 -10.77 -24.06 45.14
C ALA A 52 -12.31 -24.12 45.13
N SER A 53 -12.91 -24.41 44.01
CA SER A 53 -14.31 -24.94 44.00
C SER A 53 -14.56 -25.75 42.73
N ALA A 54 -14.81 -27.04 42.97
CA ALA A 54 -15.71 -27.97 42.28
C ALA A 54 -15.53 -28.13 40.76
N GLU A 55 -14.90 -29.21 40.39
CA GLU A 55 -15.02 -29.89 39.11
C GLU A 55 -16.48 -30.20 38.81
N LYS A 56 -17.05 -29.47 37.85
CA LYS A 56 -18.23 -29.94 37.11
C LYS A 56 -17.71 -30.60 35.84
N GLU A 57 -17.94 -31.90 35.75
CA GLU A 57 -17.77 -32.68 34.51
C GLU A 57 -18.54 -32.01 33.37
N VAL A 58 -17.82 -31.30 32.51
CA VAL A 58 -18.36 -30.75 31.25
C VAL A 58 -18.21 -31.88 30.22
N LYS A 59 -19.33 -32.49 29.87
CA LYS A 59 -19.40 -33.35 28.68
C LYS A 59 -18.82 -32.59 27.50
N PRO A 60 -17.96 -33.24 26.68
CA PRO A 60 -17.42 -32.59 25.48
C PRO A 60 -18.63 -32.24 24.58
N ALA A 61 -18.77 -30.96 24.30
CA ALA A 61 -19.70 -30.50 23.27
C ALA A 61 -19.28 -31.18 21.95
N GLU A 62 -20.20 -31.96 21.37
CA GLU A 62 -20.08 -32.42 20.00
C GLU A 62 -19.81 -31.18 19.12
N THR A 63 -18.58 -31.05 18.68
CA THR A 63 -18.20 -30.07 17.68
C THR A 63 -18.89 -30.51 16.40
N VAL A 64 -20.04 -29.91 16.10
CA VAL A 64 -20.70 -30.03 14.79
C VAL A 64 -19.68 -29.45 13.80
N LEU A 65 -18.89 -30.34 13.18
CA LEU A 65 -18.04 -29.97 12.07
C LEU A 65 -18.97 -29.51 10.96
N GLU A 66 -18.99 -28.21 10.69
CA GLU A 66 -19.64 -27.71 9.49
C GLU A 66 -19.16 -28.52 8.29
N PRO A 67 -20.06 -28.97 7.40
CA PRO A 67 -19.67 -29.80 6.27
C PRO A 67 -18.64 -29.03 5.44
N ARG A 68 -17.43 -29.60 5.33
CA ARG A 68 -16.37 -29.03 4.50
C ARG A 68 -16.90 -28.88 3.08
N GLU A 69 -16.80 -27.65 2.53
CA GLU A 69 -17.14 -27.36 1.15
C GLU A 69 -16.43 -28.37 0.23
N SER A 70 -17.17 -28.96 -0.71
CA SER A 70 -16.58 -29.89 -1.68
C SER A 70 -15.62 -29.14 -2.63
N GLU A 71 -14.65 -29.87 -3.18
CA GLU A 71 -13.69 -29.28 -4.14
C GLU A 71 -14.41 -28.65 -5.33
N GLU A 72 -15.49 -29.25 -5.82
CA GLU A 72 -16.33 -28.71 -6.89
C GLU A 72 -17.01 -27.40 -6.47
N GLN A 73 -17.56 -27.32 -5.23
CA GLN A 73 -18.17 -26.11 -4.69
C GLN A 73 -17.14 -24.98 -4.54
N LEU A 74 -15.93 -25.31 -4.04
CA LEU A 74 -14.83 -24.37 -3.92
C LEU A 74 -14.42 -23.81 -5.29
N LEU A 75 -14.27 -24.66 -6.29
CA LEU A 75 -13.93 -24.25 -7.65
C LEU A 75 -15.02 -23.37 -8.29
N ALA A 76 -16.29 -23.74 -8.10
CA ALA A 76 -17.43 -22.95 -8.57
C ALA A 76 -17.47 -21.57 -7.91
N ARG A 77 -17.20 -21.49 -6.59
CA ARG A 77 -17.11 -20.24 -5.84
C ARG A 77 -15.97 -19.36 -6.36
N GLN A 78 -14.77 -19.92 -6.56
CA GLN A 78 -13.62 -19.20 -7.10
C GLN A 78 -13.90 -18.65 -8.50
N LYS A 79 -14.52 -19.45 -9.38
CA LYS A 79 -14.95 -19.02 -10.71
C LYS A 79 -15.94 -17.85 -10.63
N LYS A 80 -16.93 -17.95 -9.76
CA LYS A 80 -17.91 -16.88 -9.56
C LYS A 80 -17.28 -15.59 -9.05
N ILE A 81 -16.34 -15.68 -8.11
CA ILE A 81 -15.56 -14.52 -7.60
C ILE A 81 -14.83 -13.84 -8.76
N LYS A 82 -14.14 -14.61 -9.60
CA LYS A 82 -13.40 -14.08 -10.74
C LYS A 82 -14.31 -13.34 -11.70
N GLU A 83 -15.44 -13.96 -12.10
CA GLU A 83 -16.45 -13.36 -12.98
C GLU A 83 -17.01 -12.04 -12.42
N LEU A 84 -17.30 -11.99 -11.12
CA LEU A 84 -17.81 -10.79 -10.44
C LEU A 84 -16.78 -9.66 -10.44
N ILE A 85 -15.51 -9.97 -10.19
CA ILE A 85 -14.42 -8.99 -10.19
C ILE A 85 -14.22 -8.45 -11.63
N GLU A 86 -14.19 -9.29 -12.65
CA GLU A 86 -14.06 -8.87 -14.05
C GLU A 86 -15.22 -7.96 -14.46
N GLN A 87 -16.46 -8.32 -14.11
CA GLN A 87 -17.63 -7.47 -14.35
C GLN A 87 -17.56 -6.14 -13.61
N ALA A 88 -17.06 -6.13 -12.38
CA ALA A 88 -16.86 -4.91 -11.61
C ALA A 88 -15.82 -4.00 -12.25
N GLU A 89 -14.72 -4.55 -12.74
CA GLU A 89 -13.67 -3.80 -13.44
C GLU A 89 -14.20 -3.19 -14.76
N VAL A 90 -15.00 -3.92 -15.52
CA VAL A 90 -15.70 -3.39 -16.72
C VAL A 90 -16.59 -2.19 -16.35
N GLN A 91 -17.37 -2.25 -15.28
CA GLN A 91 -18.21 -1.13 -14.84
C GLN A 91 -17.38 0.05 -14.30
N LEU A 92 -16.25 -0.24 -13.67
CA LEU A 92 -15.37 0.77 -13.08
C LEU A 92 -14.61 1.58 -14.14
N TYR A 93 -14.16 0.93 -15.21
CA TYR A 93 -13.33 1.56 -16.27
C TYR A 93 -14.08 1.91 -17.54
N GLY A 94 -15.31 1.44 -17.70
CA GLY A 94 -16.12 1.69 -18.89
C GLY A 94 -15.64 0.93 -20.14
N GLU A 95 -15.08 -0.27 -19.99
CA GLU A 95 -14.62 -1.07 -21.12
C GLU A 95 -15.78 -1.56 -21.96
N GLY A 96 -16.08 -0.83 -23.04
CA GLY A 96 -17.18 -1.12 -23.95
C GLY A 96 -18.60 -0.81 -23.43
N VAL A 97 -18.71 -0.28 -22.20
CA VAL A 97 -19.97 0.15 -21.58
C VAL A 97 -19.76 1.49 -20.85
N PRO A 98 -20.82 2.27 -20.61
CA PRO A 98 -20.71 3.45 -19.75
C PRO A 98 -20.24 3.08 -18.35
N VAL A 99 -19.38 3.93 -17.75
CA VAL A 99 -18.91 3.79 -16.37
C VAL A 99 -20.10 3.82 -15.42
N ASP A 100 -20.21 2.78 -14.56
CA ASP A 100 -21.20 2.69 -13.49
C ASP A 100 -20.52 2.28 -12.18
N LEU A 101 -20.10 3.30 -11.42
CA LEU A 101 -19.34 3.13 -10.18
C LEU A 101 -20.17 2.45 -9.08
N SER A 102 -21.49 2.71 -9.05
CA SER A 102 -22.39 2.08 -8.07
C SER A 102 -22.56 0.59 -8.34
N LYS A 103 -22.71 0.23 -9.62
CA LYS A 103 -22.77 -1.17 -10.03
C LYS A 103 -21.44 -1.90 -9.78
N ALA A 104 -20.30 -1.25 -10.02
CA ALA A 104 -18.99 -1.81 -9.68
C ALA A 104 -18.89 -2.10 -8.18
N ALA A 105 -19.33 -1.18 -7.32
CA ALA A 105 -19.32 -1.38 -5.87
C ALA A 105 -20.20 -2.56 -5.44
N VAL A 106 -21.41 -2.73 -6.02
CA VAL A 106 -22.29 -3.86 -5.74
C VAL A 106 -21.62 -5.18 -6.14
N LEU A 107 -20.99 -5.25 -7.32
CA LEU A 107 -20.32 -6.45 -7.80
C LEU A 107 -19.10 -6.82 -6.94
N TYR A 108 -18.31 -5.83 -6.51
CA TYR A 108 -17.24 -6.08 -5.54
C TYR A 108 -17.80 -6.54 -4.18
N GLY A 109 -18.95 -6.00 -3.74
CA GLY A 109 -19.64 -6.47 -2.54
C GLY A 109 -20.01 -7.95 -2.61
N GLN A 110 -20.63 -8.36 -3.72
CA GLN A 110 -20.98 -9.78 -3.95
C GLN A 110 -19.75 -10.69 -3.95
N ALA A 111 -18.64 -10.26 -4.56
CA ALA A 111 -17.40 -11.01 -4.54
C ALA A 111 -16.75 -11.04 -3.14
N ALA A 112 -16.89 -9.97 -2.36
CA ALA A 112 -16.43 -9.89 -0.97
C ALA A 112 -17.24 -10.83 -0.06
N ASP A 113 -18.56 -10.91 -0.24
CA ASP A 113 -19.44 -11.82 0.50
C ASP A 113 -19.11 -13.30 0.22
N LEU A 114 -18.60 -13.61 -0.98
CA LEU A 114 -18.05 -14.91 -1.31
C LEU A 114 -16.65 -15.16 -0.73
N GLY A 115 -16.13 -14.24 0.10
CA GLY A 115 -14.85 -14.40 0.80
C GLY A 115 -13.62 -13.94 0.02
N SER A 116 -13.78 -13.12 -1.03
CA SER A 116 -12.63 -12.61 -1.80
C SER A 116 -11.91 -11.45 -1.10
N PRO A 117 -10.67 -11.62 -0.58
CA PRO A 117 -9.96 -10.52 0.06
C PRO A 117 -9.57 -9.44 -0.95
N LYS A 118 -9.34 -9.79 -2.22
CA LYS A 118 -9.09 -8.82 -3.29
C LYS A 118 -10.31 -7.92 -3.52
N ALA A 119 -11.52 -8.48 -3.54
CA ALA A 119 -12.75 -7.72 -3.70
C ALA A 119 -13.04 -6.84 -2.48
N MET A 120 -12.80 -7.33 -1.26
CA MET A 120 -12.88 -6.54 -0.03
C MET A 120 -11.98 -5.30 -0.10
N MET A 121 -10.74 -5.46 -0.56
CA MET A 121 -9.80 -4.35 -0.72
C MET A 121 -10.27 -3.34 -1.80
N ARG A 122 -10.81 -3.81 -2.92
CA ARG A 122 -11.38 -2.93 -3.97
C ARG A 122 -12.56 -2.14 -3.41
N LEU A 123 -13.50 -2.81 -2.75
CA LEU A 123 -14.67 -2.17 -2.14
C LEU A 123 -14.25 -1.17 -1.04
N SER A 124 -13.26 -1.50 -0.21
CA SER A 124 -12.72 -0.58 0.80
C SER A 124 -12.18 0.70 0.18
N ALA A 125 -11.52 0.61 -0.97
CA ALA A 125 -11.03 1.77 -1.70
C ALA A 125 -12.18 2.67 -2.21
N LEU A 126 -13.31 2.08 -2.64
CA LEU A 126 -14.50 2.82 -3.05
C LEU A 126 -15.14 3.54 -1.87
N TYR A 127 -15.31 2.88 -0.70
CA TYR A 127 -15.82 3.52 0.52
C TYR A 127 -14.92 4.65 1.01
N ARG A 128 -13.61 4.49 0.95
CA ARG A 128 -12.64 5.52 1.38
C ARG A 128 -12.71 6.78 0.54
N LYS A 129 -13.11 6.68 -0.74
CA LYS A 129 -13.20 7.80 -1.68
C LYS A 129 -14.62 8.32 -1.87
N GLY A 130 -15.64 7.57 -1.43
CA GLY A 130 -17.03 7.87 -1.77
C GLY A 130 -17.34 7.65 -3.25
N THR A 131 -16.66 6.69 -3.90
CA THR A 131 -16.76 6.45 -5.34
C THR A 131 -17.83 5.39 -5.60
N GLY A 132 -18.99 5.79 -6.11
CA GLY A 132 -20.14 4.89 -6.34
C GLY A 132 -20.84 4.40 -5.07
N VAL A 133 -20.34 4.78 -3.91
CA VAL A 133 -20.89 4.52 -2.57
C VAL A 133 -20.71 5.75 -1.69
N GLU A 134 -21.50 5.85 -0.62
CA GLU A 134 -21.29 6.89 0.40
C GLU A 134 -19.91 6.72 1.05
N LEU A 135 -19.17 7.84 1.21
CA LEU A 135 -17.87 7.85 1.86
C LEU A 135 -17.98 7.34 3.30
N SER A 136 -17.20 6.32 3.66
CA SER A 136 -17.10 5.82 5.03
C SER A 136 -15.73 5.18 5.27
N GLN A 137 -14.96 5.81 6.17
CA GLN A 137 -13.67 5.28 6.60
C GLN A 137 -13.84 4.05 7.48
N GLU A 138 -14.93 3.99 8.25
CA GLU A 138 -15.27 2.87 9.15
C GLU A 138 -15.57 1.61 8.33
N LYS A 139 -16.43 1.70 7.31
CA LYS A 139 -16.75 0.56 6.43
C LYS A 139 -15.51 0.11 5.64
N ALA A 140 -14.70 1.06 5.21
CA ALA A 140 -13.44 0.73 4.54
C ALA A 140 -12.49 -0.03 5.49
N PHE A 141 -12.36 0.41 6.74
CA PHE A 141 -11.55 -0.26 7.76
C PHE A 141 -12.07 -1.68 8.07
N GLU A 142 -13.37 -1.87 8.25
CA GLU A 142 -13.97 -3.20 8.48
C GLU A 142 -13.64 -4.19 7.34
N LEU A 143 -13.72 -3.73 6.09
CA LEU A 143 -13.40 -4.57 4.93
C LEU A 143 -11.90 -4.91 4.88
N ILE A 144 -11.03 -3.95 5.20
CA ILE A 144 -9.59 -4.18 5.30
C ILE A 144 -9.29 -5.19 6.41
N GLN A 145 -9.93 -5.05 7.58
CA GLN A 145 -9.76 -5.97 8.71
C GLN A 145 -10.19 -7.40 8.35
N LYS A 146 -11.36 -7.56 7.70
CA LYS A 146 -11.82 -8.85 7.20
C LYS A 146 -10.84 -9.47 6.20
N ALA A 147 -10.35 -8.69 5.24
CA ALA A 147 -9.38 -9.18 4.27
C ALA A 147 -8.04 -9.56 4.92
N ALA A 148 -7.58 -8.81 5.92
CA ALA A 148 -6.35 -9.07 6.65
C ALA A 148 -6.41 -10.35 7.50
N SER A 149 -7.61 -10.68 8.05
CA SER A 149 -7.84 -11.92 8.79
C SER A 149 -7.79 -13.18 7.91
N LEU A 150 -7.92 -13.03 6.59
CA LEU A 150 -7.72 -14.08 5.59
C LEU A 150 -6.26 -14.19 5.12
N ASP A 151 -5.32 -13.70 5.89
CA ASP A 151 -3.86 -13.67 5.62
C ASP A 151 -3.47 -13.04 4.27
N TYR A 152 -4.33 -12.14 3.77
CA TYR A 152 -4.02 -11.41 2.55
C TYR A 152 -3.03 -10.27 2.84
N ALA A 153 -1.78 -10.45 2.45
CA ALA A 153 -0.67 -9.54 2.79
C ALA A 153 -0.91 -8.06 2.40
N PRO A 154 -1.51 -7.71 1.23
CA PRO A 154 -1.85 -6.32 0.94
C PRO A 154 -2.88 -5.72 1.91
N ALA A 155 -3.83 -6.53 2.41
CA ALA A 155 -4.79 -6.06 3.40
C ALA A 155 -4.16 -5.89 4.78
N GLN A 156 -3.26 -6.79 5.18
CA GLN A 156 -2.48 -6.64 6.42
C GLN A 156 -1.64 -5.36 6.40
N ALA A 157 -1.00 -5.05 5.26
CA ALA A 157 -0.29 -3.79 5.07
C ALA A 157 -1.21 -2.57 5.19
N ALA A 158 -2.38 -2.62 4.54
CA ALA A 158 -3.38 -1.56 4.60
C ALA A 158 -3.94 -1.38 6.02
N LEU A 159 -4.17 -2.48 6.74
CA LEU A 159 -4.63 -2.45 8.14
C LEU A 159 -3.59 -1.80 9.05
N GLY A 160 -2.31 -2.17 8.90
CA GLY A 160 -1.22 -1.54 9.63
C GLY A 160 -1.15 -0.03 9.38
N ILE A 161 -1.27 0.40 8.12
CA ILE A 161 -1.31 1.82 7.77
C ILE A 161 -2.54 2.51 8.36
N SER A 162 -3.71 1.85 8.40
CA SER A 162 -4.91 2.42 9.00
C SER A 162 -4.71 2.74 10.49
N TYR A 163 -4.06 1.84 11.24
CA TYR A 163 -3.67 2.09 12.63
C TYR A 163 -2.61 3.19 12.78
N LEU A 164 -1.60 3.23 11.91
CA LEU A 164 -0.56 4.27 11.95
C LEU A 164 -1.13 5.67 11.70
N GLU A 165 -2.16 5.79 10.88
CA GLU A 165 -2.72 7.07 10.44
C GLU A 165 -4.05 7.41 11.13
N GLY A 166 -4.66 6.48 11.88
CA GLY A 166 -5.98 6.67 12.50
C GLY A 166 -7.11 6.72 11.49
N ARG A 167 -7.06 5.92 10.39
CA ARG A 167 -8.07 5.93 9.33
C ARG A 167 -9.17 4.92 9.60
N GLY A 168 -10.33 5.41 9.98
CA GLY A 168 -11.48 4.56 10.33
C GLY A 168 -11.32 3.80 11.66
N VAL A 169 -10.25 4.08 12.39
CA VAL A 169 -9.91 3.48 13.69
C VAL A 169 -9.07 4.46 14.50
N GLU A 170 -9.04 4.31 15.82
CA GLU A 170 -8.12 5.06 16.67
C GLU A 170 -6.65 4.73 16.33
N LYS A 171 -5.78 5.76 16.34
CA LYS A 171 -4.37 5.60 16.01
C LYS A 171 -3.67 4.74 17.06
N ASP A 172 -2.99 3.68 16.61
CA ASP A 172 -2.13 2.82 17.42
C ASP A 172 -0.87 2.45 16.63
N GLU A 173 0.25 3.08 17.00
CA GLU A 173 1.50 2.87 16.29
C GLU A 173 2.08 1.47 16.48
N ASN A 174 1.94 0.89 17.67
CA ASN A 174 2.47 -0.45 17.95
C ASN A 174 1.72 -1.50 17.15
N LEU A 175 0.39 -1.48 17.23
CA LEU A 175 -0.47 -2.39 16.47
C LEU A 175 -0.29 -2.18 14.96
N GLY A 176 -0.12 -0.94 14.52
CA GLY A 176 0.16 -0.60 13.12
C GLY A 176 1.43 -1.28 12.61
N TYR A 177 2.52 -1.18 13.35
CA TYR A 177 3.78 -1.84 12.96
C TYR A 177 3.74 -3.36 13.10
N ASP A 178 2.99 -3.92 14.02
CA ASP A 178 2.79 -5.37 14.11
C ASP A 178 2.10 -5.92 12.87
N TRP A 179 1.06 -5.22 12.38
CA TRP A 179 0.41 -5.59 11.12
C TRP A 179 1.32 -5.40 9.88
N ILE A 180 2.12 -4.33 9.85
CA ILE A 180 3.13 -4.15 8.79
C ILE A 180 4.15 -5.30 8.80
N ARG A 181 4.63 -5.72 9.97
CA ARG A 181 5.53 -6.86 10.10
C ARG A 181 4.88 -8.16 9.62
N LYS A 182 3.63 -8.43 10.02
CA LYS A 182 2.88 -9.60 9.54
C LYS A 182 2.74 -9.59 8.01
N ALA A 183 2.45 -8.44 7.42
CA ALA A 183 2.43 -8.29 5.96
C ALA A 183 3.78 -8.56 5.31
N ALA A 184 4.87 -8.14 5.96
CA ALA A 184 6.23 -8.38 5.49
C ALA A 184 6.59 -9.88 5.51
N GLU A 185 6.23 -10.59 6.57
CA GLU A 185 6.37 -12.04 6.71
C GLU A 185 5.58 -12.78 5.63
N ASN A 186 4.37 -12.30 5.31
CA ASN A 186 3.51 -12.83 4.24
C ASN A 186 3.89 -12.32 2.83
N GLY A 187 5.08 -11.73 2.67
CA GLY A 187 5.67 -11.45 1.36
C GLY A 187 5.34 -10.07 0.76
N HIS A 188 4.64 -9.18 1.46
CA HIS A 188 4.36 -7.84 0.93
C HIS A 188 5.64 -6.99 0.84
N ALA A 189 6.08 -6.69 -0.38
CA ALA A 189 7.39 -6.08 -0.64
C ALA A 189 7.59 -4.72 0.06
N LEU A 190 6.62 -3.80 -0.04
CA LEU A 190 6.73 -2.50 0.64
C LEU A 190 6.77 -2.64 2.16
N SER A 191 6.02 -3.57 2.74
CA SER A 191 6.05 -3.85 4.19
C SER A 191 7.40 -4.42 4.62
N ARG A 192 8.05 -5.24 3.80
CA ARG A 192 9.43 -5.69 4.05
C ARG A 192 10.40 -4.53 4.11
N VAL A 193 10.30 -3.57 3.19
CA VAL A 193 11.11 -2.33 3.25
C VAL A 193 10.82 -1.55 4.52
N MET A 194 9.54 -1.32 4.84
CA MET A 194 9.15 -0.57 6.04
C MET A 194 9.69 -1.22 7.32
N THR A 195 9.57 -2.54 7.43
CA THR A 195 10.09 -3.32 8.57
C THR A 195 11.61 -3.28 8.61
N GLY A 196 12.29 -3.50 7.49
CA GLY A 196 13.74 -3.47 7.37
C GLY A 196 14.31 -2.09 7.74
N GLU A 197 13.77 -1.01 7.18
CA GLU A 197 14.18 0.36 7.48
C GLU A 197 13.97 0.72 8.96
N ARG A 198 12.84 0.29 9.55
CA ARG A 198 12.59 0.49 10.97
C ARG A 198 13.61 -0.24 11.84
N LEU A 199 13.86 -1.53 11.55
CA LEU A 199 14.87 -2.32 12.26
C LEU A 199 16.25 -1.69 12.14
N LEU A 200 16.67 -1.25 10.95
CA LEU A 200 17.96 -0.59 10.74
C LEU A 200 18.06 0.76 11.48
N SER A 201 16.98 1.53 11.53
CA SER A 201 16.98 2.85 12.18
C SER A 201 16.94 2.77 13.72
N GLN A 202 16.38 1.70 14.27
CA GLN A 202 16.19 1.49 15.70
C GLN A 202 17.11 0.40 16.27
N ALA A 203 18.06 -0.09 15.48
CA ALA A 203 18.92 -1.20 15.87
C ALA A 203 19.83 -0.83 17.04
N ASP A 204 19.64 -1.50 18.15
CA ASP A 204 20.46 -1.44 19.35
C ASP A 204 21.55 -2.54 19.40
N ASN A 205 21.46 -3.52 18.51
CA ASN A 205 22.37 -4.66 18.41
C ASN A 205 22.54 -5.13 16.96
N GLU A 206 23.59 -5.94 16.71
CA GLU A 206 23.91 -6.46 15.38
C GLU A 206 22.84 -7.42 14.84
N GLN A 207 22.14 -8.17 15.70
CA GLN A 207 21.07 -9.07 15.28
C GLN A 207 19.91 -8.31 14.62
N SER A 208 19.49 -7.19 15.21
CA SER A 208 18.42 -6.33 14.65
C SER A 208 18.85 -5.72 13.31
N LYS A 209 20.11 -5.29 13.19
CA LYS A 209 20.67 -4.79 11.93
C LYS A 209 20.68 -5.87 10.85
N GLN A 210 21.17 -7.08 11.20
CA GLN A 210 21.21 -8.19 10.26
C GLN A 210 19.81 -8.54 9.78
N THR A 211 18.84 -8.68 10.68
CA THR A 211 17.45 -8.97 10.32
C THR A 211 16.86 -7.88 9.42
N GLY A 212 17.12 -6.60 9.73
CA GLY A 212 16.70 -5.48 8.88
C GLY A 212 17.28 -5.55 7.47
N GLN A 213 18.56 -5.91 7.35
CA GLN A 213 19.22 -6.06 6.05
C GLN A 213 18.67 -7.27 5.28
N GLU A 214 18.42 -8.40 5.94
CA GLU A 214 17.82 -9.60 5.33
C GLU A 214 16.44 -9.30 4.72
N TYR A 215 15.60 -8.50 5.38
CA TYR A 215 14.34 -8.03 4.80
C TYR A 215 14.55 -7.28 3.49
N ILE A 216 15.51 -6.37 3.44
CA ILE A 216 15.81 -5.55 2.24
C ILE A 216 16.40 -6.40 1.13
N ASP A 217 17.37 -7.27 1.43
CA ASP A 217 18.04 -8.12 0.44
C ASP A 217 17.06 -9.11 -0.20
N SER A 218 16.12 -9.64 0.59
CA SER A 218 15.09 -10.54 0.09
C SER A 218 14.20 -9.92 -0.99
N ILE A 219 14.04 -8.60 -0.99
CA ILE A 219 13.23 -7.87 -1.97
C ILE A 219 13.93 -7.84 -3.33
N LEU A 220 15.23 -7.56 -3.35
CA LEU A 220 16.00 -7.54 -4.59
C LEU A 220 15.92 -8.86 -5.35
N GLN A 221 15.86 -9.98 -4.63
CA GLN A 221 15.75 -11.30 -5.22
C GLN A 221 14.33 -11.60 -5.71
N ASN A 222 13.33 -11.34 -4.90
CA ASN A 222 11.98 -11.89 -5.06
C ASN A 222 10.93 -10.91 -5.59
N ALA A 223 11.13 -9.58 -5.41
CA ALA A 223 10.13 -8.61 -5.83
C ALA A 223 10.04 -8.50 -7.35
N SER A 224 8.81 -8.31 -7.82
CA SER A 224 8.51 -8.01 -9.22
C SER A 224 9.03 -6.62 -9.62
N PRO A 225 9.24 -6.36 -10.92
CA PRO A 225 9.62 -5.03 -11.42
C PRO A 225 8.68 -3.91 -10.95
N GLN A 226 7.38 -4.23 -10.83
CA GLN A 226 6.37 -3.26 -10.42
C GLN A 226 6.44 -2.95 -8.92
N GLU A 227 6.72 -3.94 -8.08
CA GLU A 227 6.89 -3.73 -6.63
C GLU A 227 8.14 -2.89 -6.36
N LEU A 228 9.24 -3.15 -7.06
CA LEU A 228 10.46 -2.33 -6.96
C LEU A 228 10.21 -0.87 -7.38
N TYR A 229 9.44 -0.65 -8.46
CA TYR A 229 9.01 0.70 -8.84
C TYR A 229 8.17 1.36 -7.74
N THR A 230 7.21 0.63 -7.14
CA THR A 230 6.37 1.16 -6.06
C THR A 230 7.19 1.57 -4.83
N ILE A 231 8.20 0.78 -4.47
CA ILE A 231 9.15 1.09 -3.39
C ILE A 231 9.94 2.36 -3.73
N SER A 232 10.51 2.42 -4.94
CA SER A 232 11.23 3.60 -5.43
C SER A 232 10.39 4.87 -5.35
N TYR A 233 9.17 4.80 -5.87
CA TYR A 233 8.22 5.91 -5.86
C TYR A 233 7.88 6.37 -4.44
N SER A 234 7.72 5.41 -3.51
CA SER A 234 7.46 5.69 -2.10
C SER A 234 8.60 6.48 -1.44
N PHE A 235 9.85 6.11 -1.70
CA PHE A 235 11.01 6.88 -1.23
C PHE A 235 11.12 8.27 -1.88
N GLY A 236 10.84 8.38 -3.15
CA GLY A 236 10.96 9.65 -3.88
C GLY A 236 9.94 10.70 -3.43
N HIS A 237 8.74 10.27 -3.07
CA HIS A 237 7.64 11.15 -2.69
C HIS A 237 7.39 11.20 -1.17
N GLY A 238 8.08 10.39 -0.37
CA GLY A 238 7.84 10.31 1.07
C GLY A 238 6.50 9.66 1.42
N LEU A 239 6.06 8.68 0.62
CA LEU A 239 4.80 7.96 0.84
C LEU A 239 5.06 6.73 1.69
N ARG A 240 4.62 6.73 2.95
CA ARG A 240 4.80 5.62 3.92
C ARG A 240 6.25 5.31 4.28
N LEU A 241 7.21 5.90 3.59
CA LEU A 241 8.64 5.84 3.84
C LEU A 241 9.18 7.26 3.92
N THR A 242 10.22 7.48 4.72
CA THR A 242 10.88 8.78 4.76
C THR A 242 11.46 9.11 3.39
N LYS A 243 11.15 10.30 2.88
CA LYS A 243 11.65 10.76 1.58
C LYS A 243 13.18 10.65 1.52
N ASN A 244 13.66 9.91 0.54
CA ASN A 244 15.10 9.71 0.30
C ASN A 244 15.37 9.53 -1.21
N PRO A 245 15.85 10.57 -1.90
CA PRO A 245 16.11 10.51 -3.33
C PRO A 245 17.15 9.46 -3.75
N GLU A 246 18.14 9.18 -2.90
CA GLU A 246 19.18 8.20 -3.19
C GLU A 246 18.63 6.78 -3.16
N LYS A 247 17.83 6.47 -2.11
CA LYS A 247 17.10 5.19 -2.04
C LYS A 247 16.08 5.07 -3.17
N ALA A 248 15.38 6.16 -3.52
CA ALA A 248 14.49 6.16 -4.68
C ALA A 248 15.24 5.78 -5.96
N ARG A 249 16.41 6.38 -6.21
CA ARG A 249 17.25 6.06 -7.37
C ARG A 249 17.73 4.60 -7.36
N TYR A 250 18.16 4.11 -6.20
CA TYR A 250 18.61 2.73 -6.04
C TYR A 250 17.50 1.73 -6.43
N TRP A 251 16.29 1.91 -5.90
CA TRP A 251 15.17 1.02 -6.20
C TRP A 251 14.61 1.20 -7.61
N ALA A 252 14.63 2.43 -8.16
CA ALA A 252 14.26 2.68 -9.56
C ALA A 252 15.21 1.96 -10.52
N LYS A 253 16.51 1.96 -10.22
CA LYS A 253 17.51 1.22 -10.99
C LYS A 253 17.25 -0.28 -10.94
N ALA A 254 17.01 -0.84 -9.75
CA ALA A 254 16.67 -2.25 -9.60
C ALA A 254 15.39 -2.64 -10.38
N ALA A 255 14.36 -1.76 -10.38
CA ALA A 255 13.16 -1.94 -11.18
C ALA A 255 13.45 -1.94 -12.69
N ALA A 256 14.27 -0.97 -13.16
CA ALA A 256 14.66 -0.83 -14.55
C ALA A 256 15.52 -2.02 -15.04
N ASP A 257 16.41 -2.53 -14.19
CA ASP A 257 17.24 -3.70 -14.48
C ASP A 257 16.39 -5.00 -14.59
N LYS A 258 15.28 -5.08 -13.87
CA LYS A 258 14.27 -6.15 -14.02
C LYS A 258 13.22 -5.88 -15.11
N GLY A 259 13.38 -4.86 -15.93
CA GLY A 259 12.52 -4.59 -17.09
C GLY A 259 11.26 -3.79 -16.78
N SER A 260 11.21 -3.03 -15.67
CA SER A 260 10.08 -2.13 -15.42
C SER A 260 10.14 -0.91 -16.32
N VAL A 261 9.18 -0.75 -17.22
CA VAL A 261 9.03 0.46 -18.05
C VAL A 261 8.85 1.71 -17.17
N ASN A 262 7.94 1.63 -16.20
CA ASN A 262 7.69 2.72 -15.25
C ASN A 262 8.91 3.01 -14.36
N GLY A 263 9.62 1.97 -13.92
CA GLY A 263 10.86 2.10 -13.15
C GLY A 263 11.97 2.78 -13.96
N THR A 264 12.10 2.44 -15.24
CA THR A 264 13.07 3.04 -16.15
C THR A 264 12.75 4.52 -16.40
N TYR A 265 11.48 4.83 -16.65
CA TYR A 265 11.04 6.23 -16.82
C TYR A 265 11.27 7.05 -15.56
N TYR A 266 10.84 6.53 -14.40
CA TYR A 266 10.99 7.22 -13.11
C TYR A 266 12.46 7.42 -12.72
N LEU A 267 13.34 6.48 -13.07
CA LEU A 267 14.78 6.67 -12.93
C LEU A 267 15.28 7.86 -13.76
N GLY A 268 14.76 8.04 -14.97
CA GLY A 268 15.01 9.21 -15.81
C GLY A 268 14.55 10.51 -15.14
N GLU A 269 13.38 10.54 -14.53
CA GLU A 269 12.88 11.71 -13.77
C GLU A 269 13.79 12.04 -12.57
N LEU A 270 14.26 11.02 -11.84
CA LEU A 270 15.18 11.20 -10.72
C LEU A 270 16.52 11.77 -11.16
N TYR A 271 17.09 11.30 -12.30
CA TYR A 271 18.29 11.88 -12.89
C TYR A 271 18.07 13.30 -13.40
N TRP A 272 16.92 13.55 -14.03
CA TRP A 272 16.55 14.89 -14.50
C TRP A 272 16.50 15.91 -13.35
N ASN A 273 15.84 15.54 -12.25
CA ASN A 273 15.75 16.37 -11.06
C ASN A 273 17.12 16.62 -10.40
N ALA A 274 18.04 15.67 -10.53
CA ALA A 274 19.42 15.78 -10.07
C ALA A 274 20.32 16.57 -11.06
N LYS A 275 19.76 17.04 -12.20
CA LYS A 275 20.49 17.73 -13.30
C LYS A 275 21.52 16.84 -14.04
N GLU A 276 21.38 15.53 -13.92
CA GLU A 276 22.18 14.52 -14.62
C GLU A 276 21.48 14.22 -15.96
N VAL A 277 21.51 15.23 -16.86
CA VAL A 277 20.72 15.21 -18.11
C VAL A 277 21.08 14.06 -19.07
N PRO A 278 22.36 13.71 -19.30
CA PRO A 278 22.71 12.60 -20.18
C PRO A 278 22.15 11.26 -19.73
N GLU A 279 22.16 10.97 -18.42
CA GLU A 279 21.63 9.77 -17.81
C GLU A 279 20.09 9.74 -17.89
N ALA A 280 19.45 10.88 -17.66
CA ALA A 280 18.01 11.03 -17.79
C ALA A 280 17.54 10.71 -19.22
N LEU A 281 18.19 11.27 -20.24
CA LEU A 281 17.84 11.02 -21.64
C LEU A 281 17.96 9.55 -22.01
N LYS A 282 19.03 8.86 -21.59
CA LYS A 282 19.21 7.41 -21.80
C LYS A 282 18.05 6.60 -21.19
N CYS A 283 17.60 6.98 -20.00
CA CYS A 283 16.48 6.30 -19.35
C CYS A 283 15.16 6.55 -20.09
N PHE A 284 14.89 7.76 -20.56
CA PHE A 284 13.70 8.09 -21.33
C PHE A 284 13.67 7.39 -22.69
N GLU A 285 14.83 7.36 -23.41
CA GLU A 285 14.97 6.62 -24.66
C GLU A 285 14.68 5.13 -24.44
N LYS A 286 15.28 4.51 -23.42
CA LYS A 286 15.06 3.11 -23.07
C LYS A 286 13.59 2.83 -22.72
N ALA A 287 12.95 3.70 -21.95
CA ALA A 287 11.52 3.55 -21.60
C ALA A 287 10.63 3.63 -22.85
N ALA A 288 10.94 4.54 -23.78
CA ALA A 288 10.23 4.65 -25.05
C ALA A 288 10.42 3.41 -25.95
N GLU A 289 11.65 2.85 -26.01
CA GLU A 289 11.93 1.59 -26.71
C GLU A 289 11.17 0.39 -26.10
N MET A 290 10.93 0.41 -24.79
CA MET A 290 10.14 -0.59 -24.07
C MET A 290 8.62 -0.44 -24.25
N GLY A 291 8.18 0.54 -25.05
CA GLY A 291 6.77 0.75 -25.41
C GLY A 291 6.03 1.76 -24.55
N LEU A 292 6.74 2.61 -23.79
CA LEU A 292 6.10 3.72 -23.08
C LEU A 292 5.49 4.71 -24.08
N THR A 293 4.18 4.83 -24.09
CA THR A 293 3.46 5.72 -25.01
C THR A 293 3.41 7.15 -24.49
N ALA A 294 3.22 8.14 -25.40
CA ALA A 294 3.05 9.54 -25.02
C ALA A 294 1.81 9.77 -24.10
N ALA A 295 0.81 8.89 -24.19
CA ALA A 295 -0.37 8.93 -23.32
C ALA A 295 -0.06 8.49 -21.89
N GLU A 296 0.88 7.58 -21.70
CA GLU A 296 1.35 7.12 -20.39
C GLU A 296 2.31 8.14 -19.73
N LEU A 297 2.89 9.04 -20.54
CA LEU A 297 3.80 10.08 -20.10
C LEU A 297 3.10 11.34 -19.60
N GLN A 298 1.81 11.53 -19.93
CA GLN A 298 1.14 12.82 -19.70
C GLN A 298 0.96 13.16 -18.23
N THR A 299 1.08 12.22 -17.30
CA THR A 299 1.00 12.58 -15.87
C THR A 299 1.64 11.53 -14.96
N PRO A 300 2.81 11.76 -14.38
CA PRO A 300 3.24 11.01 -13.20
C PRO A 300 2.22 11.09 -12.06
N GLY A 301 1.48 12.21 -11.96
CA GLY A 301 0.39 12.41 -11.00
C GLY A 301 -0.94 11.77 -11.40
N GLU A 302 -1.32 11.76 -12.68
CA GLU A 302 -2.59 11.18 -13.16
C GLU A 302 -2.47 9.67 -13.39
N TYR A 303 -1.30 9.14 -13.76
CA TYR A 303 -1.06 7.71 -13.77
C TYR A 303 -1.14 7.12 -12.36
N ASP A 304 -0.64 7.86 -11.37
CA ASP A 304 -0.79 7.50 -9.96
C ASP A 304 -2.24 7.77 -9.47
N THR A 305 -2.99 8.75 -9.99
CA THR A 305 -4.41 8.90 -9.68
C THR A 305 -5.26 7.84 -10.35
N ARG A 306 -5.06 7.48 -11.61
CA ARG A 306 -5.76 6.33 -12.23
C ARG A 306 -5.37 5.00 -11.61
N ARG A 307 -4.12 4.82 -11.16
CA ARG A 307 -3.68 3.66 -10.40
C ARG A 307 -3.92 3.78 -8.90
N ARG A 308 -3.97 4.97 -8.33
CA ARG A 308 -4.55 5.22 -7.00
C ARG A 308 -6.04 4.98 -7.02
N GLU A 309 -6.66 5.20 -8.13
CA GLU A 309 -8.03 4.82 -8.44
C GLU A 309 -8.18 3.32 -8.67
N SER A 310 -7.19 2.66 -9.26
CA SER A 310 -7.15 1.20 -9.40
C SER A 310 -6.42 0.48 -8.26
N GLY A 311 -5.77 1.17 -7.35
CA GLY A 311 -4.99 0.70 -6.18
C GLY A 311 -3.90 -0.30 -6.55
N PRO A 312 -2.69 -0.19 -6.04
CA PRO A 312 -1.83 -1.36 -6.02
C PRO A 312 -2.49 -2.37 -5.10
N CYS A 313 -2.66 -3.56 -5.62
CA CYS A 313 -2.84 -4.71 -4.77
C CYS A 313 -1.66 -4.86 -3.85
#